data_cf148252ac8a3d432f01d1f36341dbe5
#
_entry.id   cf148252ac8a3d432f01d1f36341dbe5
#
_cell.length_a   1.000
_cell.length_b   1.000
_cell.length_c   1.000
_cell.angle_alpha   90.00
_cell.angle_beta   90.00
_cell.angle_gamma   90.00
#
_symmetry.space_group_name_H-M   'P 1'
#
loop_
_entity.id
_entity.type
_entity.pdbx_description
1 polymer ?
#
loop_
_entity_poly.entity_id
_entity_poly.type
_entity_poly.pdbx_seq_one_letter_code
_entity_poly.pdbx_strand_id
1 'polypeptide(L)'
;PSQTIAATVSQNTSTANSIMSPNLLQTLLIVAGIACCVAMAMPQVHIVAHCVDLNIGAKRGAEMLSIMFGLGVVSRIIFGFLTDWIGAAWALFIGSSLQALSLLLYLPADGVISLYIISAMFGLFQGGIVPAYAVLVREYFPASQAGIRVGIVLSATIGGMAFGGWLSGEIYDWTLSYQAAFLNGFVWNLINLIIITFLLWRISQKTLKPASTKEPIVTPALSRWPGPLS
;
A
#
# COMPACT_ATOMS: atom_id res chain seq x y z
N PRO A 1 2.56 32.58 14.19
CA PRO A 1 3.01 31.24 13.73
C PRO A 1 2.33 30.08 14.48
N SER A 2 2.08 30.22 15.79
CA SER A 2 1.49 29.14 16.61
C SER A 2 0.02 28.82 16.30
N GLN A 3 -0.77 29.79 15.88
CA GLN A 3 -2.18 29.56 15.53
C GLN A 3 -2.37 28.80 14.22
N THR A 4 -1.48 29.01 13.25
CA THR A 4 -1.54 28.31 11.95
C THR A 4 -1.20 26.83 12.12
N ILE A 5 -0.23 26.52 12.97
CA ILE A 5 0.16 25.14 13.29
C ILE A 5 -0.96 24.40 14.02
N ALA A 6 -1.62 25.05 14.99
CA ALA A 6 -2.74 24.48 15.72
C ALA A 6 -3.97 24.22 14.81
N ALA A 7 -4.26 25.10 13.86
CA ALA A 7 -5.33 24.90 12.89
C ALA A 7 -5.05 23.72 11.93
N THR A 8 -3.82 23.58 11.44
CA THR A 8 -3.42 22.46 10.57
C THR A 8 -3.47 21.11 11.32
N VAL A 9 -3.04 21.08 12.59
CA VAL A 9 -3.13 19.89 13.44
C VAL A 9 -4.58 19.51 13.73
N SER A 10 -5.46 20.48 13.95
CA SER A 10 -6.90 20.24 14.16
C SER A 10 -7.61 19.71 12.91
N GLN A 11 -7.23 20.17 11.72
CA GLN A 11 -7.81 19.67 10.45
C GLN A 11 -7.47 18.21 10.18
N ASN A 12 -6.23 17.79 10.41
CA ASN A 12 -5.82 16.39 10.16
C ASN A 12 -6.44 15.39 11.15
N THR A 13 -6.72 15.82 12.40
CA THR A 13 -7.42 14.97 13.39
C THR A 13 -8.89 14.75 13.02
N SER A 14 -9.52 15.73 12.36
CA SER A 14 -10.90 15.61 11.90
C SER A 14 -11.04 14.65 10.70
N THR A 15 -10.02 14.49 9.87
CA THR A 15 -10.08 13.70 8.63
C THR A 15 -10.13 12.19 8.90
N ALA A 16 -9.29 11.66 9.78
CA ALA A 16 -9.32 10.23 10.14
C ALA A 16 -10.62 9.85 10.87
N ASN A 17 -11.04 10.63 11.88
CA ASN A 17 -12.29 10.43 12.60
C ASN A 17 -13.52 10.56 11.70
N SER A 18 -13.35 11.20 10.56
CA SER A 18 -14.46 11.40 9.62
C SER A 18 -14.71 10.19 8.72
N ILE A 19 -13.74 9.31 8.44
CA ILE A 19 -13.90 8.13 7.56
C ILE A 19 -14.26 6.89 8.37
N MET A 20 -13.52 6.62 9.42
CA MET A 20 -13.75 5.54 10.39
C MET A 20 -12.95 5.80 11.67
N SER A 21 -13.13 4.98 12.71
CA SER A 21 -12.33 5.12 13.92
C SER A 21 -10.83 4.94 13.61
N PRO A 22 -9.93 5.75 14.20
CA PRO A 22 -8.49 5.69 13.91
C PRO A 22 -7.88 4.30 14.14
N ASN A 23 -8.36 3.60 15.17
CA ASN A 23 -7.86 2.26 15.49
C ASN A 23 -8.26 1.23 14.42
N LEU A 24 -9.50 1.31 13.89
CA LEU A 24 -9.94 0.43 12.82
C LEU A 24 -9.15 0.68 11.54
N LEU A 25 -8.90 1.94 11.18
CA LEU A 25 -8.08 2.29 10.02
C LEU A 25 -6.66 1.74 10.18
N GLN A 26 -6.05 1.93 11.35
CA GLN A 26 -4.71 1.40 11.65
C GLN A 26 -4.66 -0.13 11.50
N THR A 27 -5.64 -0.85 12.09
CA THR A 27 -5.72 -2.31 12.00
C THR A 27 -5.89 -2.78 10.56
N LEU A 28 -6.76 -2.14 9.78
CA LEU A 28 -6.93 -2.47 8.37
C LEU A 28 -5.65 -2.27 7.56
N LEU A 29 -4.90 -1.19 7.81
CA LEU A 29 -3.63 -0.94 7.14
C LEU A 29 -2.55 -1.95 7.55
N ILE A 30 -2.52 -2.39 8.81
CA ILE A 30 -1.63 -3.45 9.29
C ILE A 30 -1.94 -4.76 8.56
N VAL A 31 -3.20 -5.19 8.56
CA VAL A 31 -3.62 -6.45 7.93
C VAL A 31 -3.38 -6.42 6.42
N ALA A 32 -3.74 -5.31 5.77
CA ALA A 32 -3.48 -5.13 4.34
C ALA A 32 -1.98 -5.17 4.02
N GLY A 33 -1.16 -4.47 4.82
CA GLY A 33 0.29 -4.47 4.66
C GLY A 33 0.93 -5.84 4.84
N ILE A 34 0.51 -6.60 5.87
CA ILE A 34 0.93 -8.00 6.05
C ILE A 34 0.55 -8.83 4.83
N ALA A 35 -0.72 -8.79 4.43
CA ALA A 35 -1.23 -9.59 3.32
C ALA A 35 -0.53 -9.28 1.98
N CYS A 36 -0.29 -7.99 1.71
CA CYS A 36 0.48 -7.55 0.56
C CYS A 36 1.91 -8.10 0.57
N CYS A 37 2.59 -8.04 1.72
CA CYS A 37 3.99 -8.43 1.83
C CYS A 37 4.18 -9.96 1.90
N VAL A 38 3.21 -10.72 2.42
CA VAL A 38 3.17 -12.18 2.27
C VAL A 38 3.16 -12.55 0.79
N ALA A 39 2.30 -11.91 0.00
CA ALA A 39 2.23 -12.13 -1.44
C ALA A 39 3.52 -11.74 -2.18
N MET A 40 4.16 -10.67 -1.74
CA MET A 40 5.40 -10.13 -2.31
C MET A 40 6.60 -11.04 -2.05
N ALA A 41 6.63 -11.69 -0.88
CA ALA A 41 7.75 -12.52 -0.44
C ALA A 41 7.95 -13.73 -1.34
N MET A 42 6.87 -14.32 -1.88
CA MET A 42 6.98 -15.56 -2.64
C MET A 42 7.94 -15.46 -3.84
N PRO A 43 7.78 -14.54 -4.81
CA PRO A 43 8.73 -14.42 -5.91
C PRO A 43 10.12 -13.98 -5.45
N GLN A 44 10.21 -13.07 -4.48
CA GLN A 44 11.50 -12.52 -4.03
C GLN A 44 12.38 -13.53 -3.32
N VAL A 45 11.79 -14.43 -2.55
CA VAL A 45 12.56 -15.45 -1.78
C VAL A 45 12.80 -16.70 -2.62
N HIS A 46 11.84 -17.11 -3.43
CA HIS A 46 11.84 -18.44 -4.04
C HIS A 46 12.15 -18.49 -5.54
N ILE A 47 12.29 -17.34 -6.25
CA ILE A 47 12.54 -17.33 -7.70
C ILE A 47 13.82 -18.10 -8.07
N VAL A 48 14.87 -18.01 -7.25
CA VAL A 48 16.13 -18.71 -7.52
C VAL A 48 15.95 -20.22 -7.42
N ALA A 49 15.29 -20.70 -6.37
CA ALA A 49 15.02 -22.12 -6.16
C ALA A 49 14.04 -22.65 -7.23
N HIS A 50 13.02 -21.87 -7.58
CA HIS A 50 12.10 -22.20 -8.67
C HIS A 50 12.82 -22.36 -10.02
N CYS A 51 13.81 -21.52 -10.33
CA CYS A 51 14.62 -21.65 -11.53
C CYS A 51 15.52 -22.92 -11.50
N VAL A 52 15.97 -23.33 -10.32
CA VAL A 52 16.73 -24.59 -10.17
C VAL A 52 15.83 -25.80 -10.47
N ASP A 53 14.62 -25.83 -9.93
CA ASP A 53 13.65 -26.90 -10.15
C ASP A 53 13.25 -27.03 -11.63
N LEU A 54 13.14 -25.91 -12.32
CA LEU A 54 12.89 -25.88 -13.77
C LEU A 54 14.11 -26.20 -14.64
N ASN A 55 15.24 -26.61 -14.03
CA ASN A 55 16.53 -26.87 -14.71
C ASN A 55 17.07 -25.63 -15.48
N ILE A 56 16.63 -24.43 -15.14
CA ILE A 56 17.12 -23.16 -15.71
C ILE A 56 18.47 -22.77 -15.07
N GLY A 57 18.65 -23.11 -13.80
CA GLY A 57 19.87 -22.90 -13.01
C GLY A 57 19.81 -21.64 -12.12
N ALA A 58 20.51 -21.71 -10.98
CA ALA A 58 20.52 -20.67 -9.95
C ALA A 58 21.04 -19.33 -10.45
N LYS A 59 22.00 -19.31 -11.39
CA LYS A 59 22.57 -18.06 -11.95
C LYS A 59 21.47 -17.20 -12.60
N ARG A 60 20.66 -17.80 -13.46
CA ARG A 60 19.54 -17.08 -14.13
C ARG A 60 18.48 -16.64 -13.15
N GLY A 61 18.17 -17.46 -12.12
CA GLY A 61 17.29 -17.06 -11.03
C GLY A 61 17.79 -15.82 -10.26
N ALA A 62 19.10 -15.76 -9.98
CA ALA A 62 19.72 -14.61 -9.34
C ALA A 62 19.72 -13.36 -10.23
N GLU A 63 19.88 -13.51 -11.55
CA GLU A 63 19.75 -12.42 -12.52
C GLU A 63 18.31 -11.88 -12.54
N MET A 64 17.30 -12.76 -12.56
CA MET A 64 15.87 -12.38 -12.49
C MET A 64 15.55 -11.61 -11.19
N LEU A 65 16.08 -12.09 -10.05
CA LEU A 65 15.95 -11.42 -8.76
C LEU A 65 16.61 -10.02 -8.78
N SER A 66 17.77 -9.89 -9.39
CA SER A 66 18.49 -8.62 -9.53
C SER A 66 17.71 -7.62 -10.39
N ILE A 67 17.12 -8.07 -11.50
CA ILE A 67 16.25 -7.26 -12.35
C ILE A 67 14.99 -6.83 -11.57
N MET A 68 14.38 -7.75 -10.83
CA MET A 68 13.21 -7.47 -9.98
C MET A 68 13.50 -6.35 -8.98
N PHE A 69 14.61 -6.41 -8.25
CA PHE A 69 14.98 -5.36 -7.30
C PHE A 69 15.40 -4.06 -7.99
N GLY A 70 16.15 -4.14 -9.09
CA GLY A 70 16.54 -2.97 -9.86
C GLY A 70 15.33 -2.19 -10.39
N LEU A 71 14.38 -2.88 -10.99
CA LEU A 71 13.12 -2.27 -11.45
C LEU A 71 12.22 -1.84 -10.29
N GLY A 72 12.33 -2.49 -9.12
CA GLY A 72 11.70 -2.04 -7.89
C GLY A 72 12.15 -0.65 -7.44
N VAL A 73 13.41 -0.28 -7.67
CA VAL A 73 13.89 1.10 -7.43
C VAL A 73 13.22 2.09 -8.39
N VAL A 74 13.15 1.76 -9.68
CA VAL A 74 12.45 2.58 -10.69
C VAL A 74 10.97 2.73 -10.33
N SER A 75 10.33 1.63 -9.92
CA SER A 75 8.95 1.61 -9.45
C SER A 75 8.69 2.61 -8.33
N ARG A 76 9.58 2.72 -7.34
CA ARG A 76 9.42 3.68 -6.23
C ARG A 76 9.33 5.11 -6.71
N ILE A 77 10.11 5.47 -7.72
CA ILE A 77 10.08 6.81 -8.32
C ILE A 77 8.75 7.03 -9.04
N ILE A 78 8.35 6.08 -9.89
CA ILE A 78 7.08 6.16 -10.65
C ILE A 78 5.88 6.23 -9.69
N PHE A 79 5.83 5.37 -8.67
CA PHE A 79 4.75 5.35 -7.70
C PHE A 79 4.76 6.58 -6.78
N GLY A 80 5.91 7.22 -6.55
CA GLY A 80 5.99 8.51 -5.89
C GLY A 80 5.17 9.55 -6.65
N PHE A 81 5.44 9.74 -7.93
CA PHE A 81 4.66 10.65 -8.78
C PHE A 81 3.20 10.24 -8.89
N LEU A 82 2.92 8.94 -9.02
CA LEU A 82 1.55 8.44 -9.10
C LEU A 82 0.77 8.75 -7.82
N THR A 83 1.40 8.55 -6.66
CA THR A 83 0.80 8.85 -5.34
C THR A 83 0.48 10.33 -5.20
N ASP A 84 1.37 11.21 -5.68
CA ASP A 84 1.15 12.66 -5.67
C ASP A 84 -0.02 13.07 -6.60
N TRP A 85 -0.22 12.33 -7.68
CA TRP A 85 -1.22 12.65 -8.71
C TRP A 85 -2.63 12.15 -8.36
N ILE A 86 -2.74 10.89 -7.93
CA ILE A 86 -4.03 10.21 -7.73
C ILE A 86 -4.32 9.85 -6.27
N GLY A 87 -3.38 10.13 -5.35
CA GLY A 87 -3.46 9.80 -3.93
C GLY A 87 -2.98 8.39 -3.61
N ALA A 88 -2.56 8.18 -2.35
CA ALA A 88 -1.92 6.94 -1.90
C ALA A 88 -2.83 5.71 -2.00
N ALA A 89 -4.13 5.85 -1.72
CA ALA A 89 -5.08 4.73 -1.76
C ALA A 89 -5.27 4.17 -3.17
N TRP A 90 -5.34 5.02 -4.19
CA TRP A 90 -5.43 4.61 -5.60
C TRP A 90 -4.11 4.01 -6.09
N ALA A 91 -2.97 4.59 -5.71
CA ALA A 91 -1.66 4.04 -6.03
C ALA A 91 -1.49 2.62 -5.46
N LEU A 92 -1.91 2.39 -4.20
CA LEU A 92 -1.95 1.07 -3.58
C LEU A 92 -2.85 0.08 -4.33
N PHE A 93 -4.04 0.51 -4.72
CA PHE A 93 -4.97 -0.35 -5.46
C PHE A 93 -4.40 -0.77 -6.81
N ILE A 94 -3.84 0.16 -7.58
CA ILE A 94 -3.22 -0.11 -8.88
C ILE A 94 -2.02 -1.04 -8.70
N GLY A 95 -1.10 -0.73 -7.79
CA GLY A 95 0.08 -1.55 -7.52
C GLY A 95 -0.28 -2.97 -7.10
N SER A 96 -1.23 -3.13 -6.17
CA SER A 96 -1.69 -4.44 -5.71
C SER A 96 -2.43 -5.24 -6.80
N SER A 97 -3.17 -4.57 -7.69
CA SER A 97 -3.82 -5.22 -8.83
C SER A 97 -2.81 -5.73 -9.84
N LEU A 98 -1.79 -4.94 -10.15
CA LEU A 98 -0.70 -5.32 -11.04
C LEU A 98 0.19 -6.42 -10.42
N GLN A 99 0.39 -6.39 -9.10
CA GLN A 99 1.05 -7.47 -8.36
C GLN A 99 0.25 -8.78 -8.45
N ALA A 100 -1.09 -8.73 -8.27
CA ALA A 100 -1.96 -9.90 -8.45
C ALA A 100 -1.82 -10.48 -9.85
N LEU A 101 -1.85 -9.63 -10.88
CA LEU A 101 -1.66 -10.06 -12.26
C LEU A 101 -0.32 -10.75 -12.46
N SER A 102 0.77 -10.20 -11.92
CA SER A 102 2.09 -10.80 -12.03
C SER A 102 2.17 -12.16 -11.35
N LEU A 103 1.54 -12.33 -10.17
CA LEU A 103 1.50 -13.62 -9.47
C LEU A 103 0.76 -14.67 -10.28
N LEU A 104 -0.33 -14.31 -10.96
CA LEU A 104 -1.06 -15.22 -11.86
C LEU A 104 -0.24 -15.57 -13.10
N LEU A 105 0.55 -14.65 -13.63
CA LEU A 105 1.40 -14.89 -14.78
C LEU A 105 2.56 -15.86 -14.47
N TYR A 106 3.00 -15.96 -13.22
CA TYR A 106 3.97 -16.96 -12.80
C TYR A 106 3.44 -18.40 -12.87
N LEU A 107 2.11 -18.62 -12.76
CA LEU A 107 1.52 -19.97 -12.72
C LEU A 107 1.80 -20.81 -13.98
N PRO A 108 1.61 -20.29 -15.20
CA PRO A 108 1.91 -21.02 -16.43
C PRO A 108 3.35 -20.83 -16.92
N ALA A 109 4.18 -20.04 -16.22
CA ALA A 109 5.50 -19.67 -16.72
C ALA A 109 6.56 -20.68 -16.35
N ASP A 110 7.04 -21.44 -17.33
CA ASP A 110 8.11 -22.43 -17.24
C ASP A 110 9.32 -22.09 -18.12
N GLY A 111 9.18 -21.12 -19.02
CA GLY A 111 10.21 -20.67 -19.94
C GLY A 111 11.13 -19.61 -19.36
N VAL A 112 12.42 -19.64 -19.73
CA VAL A 112 13.42 -18.65 -19.27
C VAL A 112 12.99 -17.21 -19.60
N ILE A 113 12.55 -16.96 -20.85
CA ILE A 113 12.20 -15.62 -21.31
C ILE A 113 10.93 -15.10 -20.58
N SER A 114 9.92 -15.95 -20.41
CA SER A 114 8.68 -15.58 -19.69
C SER A 114 8.99 -15.23 -18.24
N LEU A 115 9.83 -16.00 -17.55
CA LEU A 115 10.22 -15.72 -16.17
C LEU A 115 11.02 -14.42 -16.04
N TYR A 116 11.90 -14.08 -16.99
CA TYR A 116 12.57 -12.76 -16.98
C TYR A 116 11.60 -11.62 -17.12
N ILE A 117 10.66 -11.71 -18.06
CA ILE A 117 9.66 -10.67 -18.32
C ILE A 117 8.76 -10.50 -17.09
N ILE A 118 8.25 -11.60 -16.52
CA ILE A 118 7.34 -11.55 -15.37
C ILE A 118 8.08 -11.02 -14.13
N SER A 119 9.34 -11.42 -13.90
CA SER A 119 10.16 -10.91 -12.80
C SER A 119 10.41 -9.40 -12.94
N ALA A 120 10.66 -8.93 -14.14
CA ALA A 120 10.79 -7.50 -14.45
C ALA A 120 9.49 -6.73 -14.17
N MET A 121 8.36 -7.24 -14.67
CA MET A 121 7.03 -6.66 -14.42
C MET A 121 6.70 -6.66 -12.93
N PHE A 122 6.92 -7.78 -12.24
CA PHE A 122 6.68 -7.87 -10.80
C PHE A 122 7.49 -6.83 -10.04
N GLY A 123 8.77 -6.66 -10.33
CA GLY A 123 9.63 -5.63 -9.73
C GLY A 123 9.08 -4.22 -9.95
N LEU A 124 8.66 -3.93 -11.20
CA LEU A 124 8.12 -2.64 -11.59
C LEU A 124 6.76 -2.33 -10.92
N PHE A 125 5.96 -3.34 -10.64
CA PHE A 125 4.61 -3.14 -10.09
C PHE A 125 4.60 -3.07 -8.56
N GLN A 126 5.45 -3.85 -7.89
CA GLN A 126 5.43 -3.99 -6.42
C GLN A 126 6.29 -2.97 -5.67
N GLY A 127 7.32 -2.39 -6.32
CA GLY A 127 8.34 -1.61 -5.60
C GLY A 127 7.81 -0.36 -4.90
N GLY A 128 6.76 0.26 -5.44
CA GLY A 128 6.13 1.46 -4.87
C GLY A 128 5.03 1.22 -3.83
N ILE A 129 4.59 -0.04 -3.62
CA ILE A 129 3.45 -0.34 -2.76
C ILE A 129 3.75 -0.02 -1.29
N VAL A 130 4.88 -0.50 -0.76
CA VAL A 130 5.23 -0.29 0.66
C VAL A 130 5.41 1.19 1.02
N PRO A 131 6.11 2.03 0.22
CA PRO A 131 6.12 3.48 0.44
C PRO A 131 4.73 4.12 0.43
N ALA A 132 3.82 3.68 -0.44
CA ALA A 132 2.47 4.23 -0.52
C ALA A 132 1.65 3.97 0.77
N TYR A 133 1.88 2.87 1.50
CA TYR A 133 1.31 2.69 2.85
C TYR A 133 1.75 3.78 3.83
N ALA A 134 3.03 4.16 3.80
CA ALA A 134 3.54 5.22 4.67
C ALA A 134 2.91 6.59 4.33
N VAL A 135 2.70 6.87 3.05
CA VAL A 135 2.01 8.09 2.61
C VAL A 135 0.55 8.05 3.06
N LEU A 136 -0.15 6.94 2.87
CA LEU A 136 -1.54 6.77 3.28
C LEU A 136 -1.73 7.01 4.79
N VAL A 137 -0.83 6.50 5.63
CA VAL A 137 -0.85 6.79 7.07
C VAL A 137 -0.69 8.29 7.34
N ARG A 138 0.21 8.97 6.61
CA ARG A 138 0.43 10.41 6.78
C ARG A 138 -0.76 11.26 6.31
N GLU A 139 -1.49 10.82 5.31
CA GLU A 139 -2.69 11.51 4.82
C GLU A 139 -3.83 11.50 5.84
N TYR A 140 -3.98 10.41 6.60
CA TYR A 140 -5.15 10.20 7.46
C TYR A 140 -4.89 10.38 8.95
N PHE A 141 -3.64 10.40 9.41
CA PHE A 141 -3.33 10.56 10.82
C PHE A 141 -2.61 11.88 11.11
N PRO A 142 -2.82 12.46 12.32
CA PRO A 142 -2.16 13.71 12.71
C PRO A 142 -0.64 13.54 12.72
N ALA A 143 0.08 14.60 12.34
CA ALA A 143 1.54 14.61 12.25
C ALA A 143 2.24 14.16 13.54
N SER A 144 1.65 14.48 14.71
CA SER A 144 2.15 14.07 16.05
C SER A 144 2.16 12.56 16.27
N GLN A 145 1.29 11.80 15.59
CA GLN A 145 1.16 10.35 15.71
C GLN A 145 1.69 9.61 14.46
N ALA A 146 1.89 10.30 13.35
CA ALA A 146 2.21 9.70 12.07
C ALA A 146 3.48 8.85 12.12
N GLY A 147 4.53 9.29 12.83
CA GLY A 147 5.78 8.53 12.96
C GLY A 147 5.59 7.16 13.58
N ILE A 148 4.92 7.08 14.74
CA ILE A 148 4.65 5.81 15.42
C ILE A 148 3.76 4.91 14.57
N ARG A 149 2.70 5.46 13.97
CA ARG A 149 1.74 4.71 13.16
C ARG A 149 2.36 4.16 11.88
N VAL A 150 3.18 4.95 11.20
CA VAL A 150 3.98 4.50 10.04
C VAL A 150 4.94 3.38 10.49
N GLY A 151 5.65 3.56 11.60
CA GLY A 151 6.56 2.55 12.13
C GLY A 151 5.86 1.20 12.37
N ILE A 152 4.68 1.21 13.01
CA ILE A 152 3.89 0.00 13.25
C ILE A 152 3.49 -0.69 11.94
N VAL A 153 2.97 0.07 10.95
CA VAL A 153 2.57 -0.50 9.65
C VAL A 153 3.78 -1.08 8.92
N LEU A 154 4.90 -0.35 8.86
CA LEU A 154 6.10 -0.84 8.18
C LEU A 154 6.72 -2.06 8.89
N SER A 155 6.73 -2.10 10.22
CA SER A 155 7.17 -3.30 10.96
C SER A 155 6.28 -4.50 10.67
N ALA A 156 4.97 -4.28 10.55
CA ALA A 156 4.02 -5.33 10.17
C ALA A 156 4.26 -5.83 8.74
N THR A 157 4.59 -4.94 7.78
CA THR A 157 4.94 -5.36 6.41
C THR A 157 6.20 -6.22 6.38
N ILE A 158 7.23 -5.88 7.16
CA ILE A 158 8.45 -6.69 7.29
C ILE A 158 8.13 -8.06 7.90
N GLY A 159 7.31 -8.10 8.97
CA GLY A 159 6.82 -9.36 9.53
C GLY A 159 6.04 -10.20 8.54
N GLY A 160 5.18 -9.56 7.72
CA GLY A 160 4.46 -10.20 6.63
C GLY A 160 5.40 -10.82 5.59
N MET A 161 6.48 -10.12 5.26
CA MET A 161 7.50 -10.63 4.32
C MET A 161 8.24 -11.86 4.85
N ALA A 162 8.66 -11.83 6.11
CA ALA A 162 9.31 -12.96 6.77
C ALA A 162 8.37 -14.17 6.85
N PHE A 163 7.12 -13.96 7.28
CA PHE A 163 6.10 -14.99 7.33
C PHE A 163 5.78 -15.56 5.95
N GLY A 164 5.63 -14.72 4.94
CA GLY A 164 5.32 -15.14 3.57
C GLY A 164 6.44 -15.95 2.93
N GLY A 165 7.70 -15.59 3.16
CA GLY A 165 8.84 -16.37 2.70
C GLY A 165 8.87 -17.76 3.33
N TRP A 166 8.71 -17.86 4.65
CA TRP A 166 8.62 -19.13 5.36
C TRP A 166 7.41 -19.96 4.89
N LEU A 167 6.22 -19.37 4.85
CA LEU A 167 4.98 -20.06 4.45
C LEU A 167 5.06 -20.62 3.03
N SER A 168 5.66 -19.89 2.11
CA SER A 168 5.84 -20.35 0.72
C SER A 168 6.81 -21.54 0.65
N GLY A 169 7.84 -21.59 1.50
CA GLY A 169 8.73 -22.74 1.65
C GLY A 169 7.98 -23.97 2.18
N GLU A 170 7.21 -23.82 3.26
CA GLU A 170 6.40 -24.90 3.83
C GLU A 170 5.41 -25.49 2.82
N ILE A 171 4.73 -24.60 2.04
CA ILE A 171 3.82 -25.05 0.98
C ILE A 171 4.57 -25.85 -0.07
N TYR A 172 5.78 -25.42 -0.45
CA TYR A 172 6.60 -26.16 -1.40
C TYR A 172 7.00 -27.51 -0.83
N ASP A 173 7.45 -27.59 0.42
CA ASP A 173 7.88 -28.85 1.06
C ASP A 173 6.75 -29.89 1.13
N TRP A 174 5.49 -29.43 1.28
CA TRP A 174 4.33 -30.32 1.31
C TRP A 174 3.79 -30.69 -0.08
N THR A 175 3.87 -29.78 -1.04
CA THR A 175 3.22 -29.95 -2.34
C THR A 175 4.21 -30.29 -3.47
N LEU A 176 5.50 -30.05 -3.24
CA LEU A 176 6.58 -30.10 -4.24
C LEU A 176 6.26 -29.26 -5.48
N SER A 177 5.53 -28.14 -5.27
CA SER A 177 5.04 -27.28 -6.34
C SER A 177 5.13 -25.79 -5.97
N TYR A 178 5.91 -25.04 -6.74
CA TYR A 178 5.91 -23.59 -6.64
C TYR A 178 4.61 -22.94 -7.13
N GLN A 179 3.85 -23.60 -8.00
CA GLN A 179 2.53 -23.11 -8.43
C GLN A 179 1.59 -22.94 -7.23
N ALA A 180 1.59 -23.91 -6.28
CA ALA A 180 0.81 -23.81 -5.06
C ALA A 180 1.24 -22.62 -4.20
N ALA A 181 2.54 -22.35 -4.10
CA ALA A 181 3.08 -21.21 -3.36
C ALA A 181 2.73 -19.86 -4.04
N PHE A 182 2.79 -19.77 -5.37
CA PHE A 182 2.34 -18.58 -6.11
C PHE A 182 0.84 -18.33 -5.92
N LEU A 183 0.02 -19.38 -5.96
CA LEU A 183 -1.42 -19.29 -5.71
C LEU A 183 -1.72 -18.82 -4.29
N ASN A 184 -0.99 -19.32 -3.29
CA ASN A 184 -1.07 -18.82 -1.92
C ASN A 184 -0.75 -17.31 -1.86
N GLY A 185 0.31 -16.86 -2.50
CA GLY A 185 0.64 -15.43 -2.61
C GLY A 185 -0.49 -14.61 -3.24
N PHE A 186 -1.10 -15.13 -4.31
CA PHE A 186 -2.25 -14.49 -4.95
C PHE A 186 -3.45 -14.38 -4.00
N VAL A 187 -3.78 -15.43 -3.23
CA VAL A 187 -4.87 -15.39 -2.24
C VAL A 187 -4.63 -14.33 -1.17
N TRP A 188 -3.40 -14.24 -0.63
CA TRP A 188 -3.04 -13.18 0.31
C TRP A 188 -3.18 -11.79 -0.32
N ASN A 189 -2.77 -11.63 -1.56
CA ASN A 189 -2.94 -10.34 -2.27
C ASN A 189 -4.41 -9.98 -2.51
N LEU A 190 -5.30 -10.95 -2.69
CA LEU A 190 -6.75 -10.69 -2.75
C LEU A 190 -7.28 -10.12 -1.43
N ILE A 191 -6.81 -10.61 -0.28
CA ILE A 191 -7.18 -10.05 1.03
C ILE A 191 -6.75 -8.58 1.10
N ASN A 192 -5.53 -8.27 0.68
CA ASN A 192 -5.06 -6.89 0.58
C ASN A 192 -5.96 -6.05 -0.35
N LEU A 193 -6.26 -6.52 -1.55
CA LEU A 193 -7.12 -5.81 -2.51
C LEU A 193 -8.53 -5.56 -1.97
N ILE A 194 -9.13 -6.51 -1.28
CA ILE A 194 -10.45 -6.35 -0.64
C ILE A 194 -10.40 -5.21 0.38
N ILE A 195 -9.37 -5.17 1.24
CA ILE A 195 -9.22 -4.12 2.24
C ILE A 195 -9.01 -2.75 1.59
N ILE A 196 -8.13 -2.65 0.59
CA ILE A 196 -7.86 -1.38 -0.10
C ILE A 196 -9.10 -0.90 -0.87
N THR A 197 -9.83 -1.80 -1.53
CA THR A 197 -11.10 -1.48 -2.20
C THR A 197 -12.15 -0.98 -1.21
N PHE A 198 -12.26 -1.62 -0.04
CA PHE A 198 -13.13 -1.16 1.04
C PHE A 198 -12.75 0.24 1.53
N LEU A 199 -11.44 0.51 1.70
CA LEU A 199 -10.97 1.84 2.08
C LEU A 199 -11.30 2.89 1.01
N LEU A 200 -11.05 2.59 -0.27
CA LEU A 200 -11.40 3.48 -1.39
C LEU A 200 -12.91 3.77 -1.44
N TRP A 201 -13.74 2.76 -1.26
CA TRP A 201 -15.18 2.93 -1.21
C TRP A 201 -15.60 3.86 -0.07
N ARG A 202 -15.05 3.69 1.12
CA ARG A 202 -15.31 4.55 2.29
C ARG A 202 -14.86 5.99 2.07
N ILE A 203 -13.72 6.19 1.41
CA ILE A 203 -13.21 7.52 1.04
C ILE A 203 -14.16 8.19 0.04
N SER A 204 -14.58 7.48 -1.01
CA SER A 204 -15.48 7.96 -2.06
C SER A 204 -16.86 8.39 -1.51
N GLN A 205 -17.44 7.61 -0.59
CA GLN A 205 -18.73 7.92 0.03
C GLN A 205 -18.75 9.27 0.76
N LYS A 206 -17.59 9.74 1.23
CA LYS A 206 -17.48 11.03 1.92
C LYS A 206 -17.30 12.20 0.99
N THR A 207 -16.59 12.00 -0.10
CA THR A 207 -16.45 13.04 -1.14
C THR A 207 -17.80 13.34 -1.78
N LEU A 208 -18.72 12.36 -1.80
CA LEU A 208 -20.08 12.50 -2.36
C LEU A 208 -21.13 13.05 -1.39
N LYS A 209 -20.83 13.15 -0.07
CA LYS A 209 -21.68 13.87 0.89
C LYS A 209 -21.10 15.26 1.12
N PRO A 210 -21.51 16.30 0.34
CA PRO A 210 -21.17 17.66 0.69
C PRO A 210 -21.74 17.95 2.07
N ALA A 211 -21.01 18.71 2.88
CA ALA A 211 -21.43 19.15 4.20
C ALA A 211 -22.80 19.84 4.09
N SER A 212 -23.85 19.07 4.33
CA SER A 212 -25.20 19.61 4.54
C SER A 212 -25.25 20.06 5.98
N THR A 213 -24.63 21.20 6.25
CA THR A 213 -25.02 22.14 7.28
C THR A 213 -24.24 23.42 7.01
N LYS A 214 -24.86 24.31 6.22
CA LYS A 214 -24.54 25.72 6.33
C LYS A 214 -24.87 26.11 7.78
N GLU A 215 -23.86 26.30 8.61
CA GLU A 215 -24.02 27.18 9.76
C GLU A 215 -24.52 28.52 9.21
N PRO A 216 -25.60 29.08 9.76
CA PRO A 216 -26.03 30.39 9.35
C PRO A 216 -24.86 31.33 9.57
N ILE A 217 -24.50 32.05 8.51
CA ILE A 217 -23.56 33.17 8.58
C ILE A 217 -24.06 34.08 9.69
N VAL A 218 -23.45 33.97 10.87
CA VAL A 218 -23.61 34.97 11.91
C VAL A 218 -22.97 36.24 11.35
N THR A 219 -23.76 37.10 10.73
CA THR A 219 -23.35 38.44 10.38
C THR A 219 -22.86 39.09 11.67
N PRO A 220 -21.59 39.54 11.75
CA PRO A 220 -21.17 40.31 12.91
C PRO A 220 -22.08 41.54 12.99
N ALA A 221 -22.81 41.63 14.09
CA ALA A 221 -23.58 42.86 14.39
C ALA A 221 -22.60 44.01 14.28
N LEU A 222 -22.84 44.89 13.32
CA LEU A 222 -22.16 46.18 13.19
C LEU A 222 -22.34 46.92 14.54
N SER A 223 -21.31 46.75 15.41
CA SER A 223 -21.24 47.55 16.64
C SER A 223 -21.14 49.00 16.24
N ARG A 224 -22.17 49.77 16.65
CA ARG A 224 -22.33 51.22 16.53
C ARG A 224 -21.00 51.92 16.72
N TRP A 225 -20.62 52.66 15.68
CA TRP A 225 -19.61 53.68 15.77
C TRP A 225 -20.10 54.74 16.77
N PRO A 226 -19.35 55.13 17.82
CA PRO A 226 -19.65 56.30 18.59
C PRO A 226 -19.36 57.53 17.70
N GLY A 227 -20.35 58.34 17.48
CA GLY A 227 -20.23 59.59 16.73
C GLY A 227 -19.19 60.53 17.33
N PRO A 228 -18.72 61.54 16.54
CA PRO A 228 -17.71 62.46 16.99
C PRO A 228 -18.27 63.35 18.12
N LEU A 229 -17.53 63.44 19.21
CA LEU A 229 -17.77 64.42 20.26
C LEU A 229 -17.48 65.79 19.72
N SER A 230 -18.50 66.63 19.68
CA SER A 230 -18.41 68.07 19.51
C SER A 230 -17.94 68.74 20.77
#